data_3b66fab1fef1a2edab450f4404b0503e
#
_entry.id   3b66fab1fef1a2edab450f4404b0503e
#
_cell.length_a   1.000
_cell.length_b   1.000
_cell.length_c   1.000
_cell.angle_alpha   90.00
_cell.angle_beta   90.00
_cell.angle_gamma   90.00
#
_symmetry.space_group_name_H-M   'P 1'
#
loop_
_entity.id
_entity.type
_entity.pdbx_description
1 polymer ?
#
loop_
_entity_poly.entity_id
_entity_poly.type
_entity_poly.pdbx_seq_one_letter_code
_entity_poly.pdbx_strand_id
1 'polypeptide(L)'
;MAENPWGSGPRPDAGGREWALLEKVALASVQEQRRTRRWGIFFKLLTFTYLFIVLALIAHPGHGDGASALTGSHTAVVNITGEIADGKDANAEQIDTGLENAFKARNSKAVILKINSPGGSPVQAAYVYDEIRSLRKQYPNKKVYAVITDMGASGAYYIAAAADDIYV
;
A
#
# COMPACT_ATOMS: atom_id res chain seq x y z
N MET A 1 -9.95 -15.69 98.82
CA MET A 1 -9.77 -16.26 97.50
C MET A 1 -10.29 -15.23 96.51
N ALA A 2 -9.40 -14.50 95.84
CA ALA A 2 -9.78 -13.49 94.85
C ALA A 2 -9.45 -14.05 93.49
N GLU A 3 -10.41 -14.27 92.65
CA GLU A 3 -10.29 -14.67 91.28
C GLU A 3 -9.67 -13.50 90.45
N ASN A 4 -8.71 -13.86 89.67
CA ASN A 4 -7.98 -12.93 88.80
C ASN A 4 -8.79 -12.69 87.52
N PRO A 5 -9.38 -11.50 87.27
CA PRO A 5 -10.21 -11.23 86.11
C PRO A 5 -9.46 -10.97 84.80
N TRP A 6 -8.13 -11.11 84.77
CA TRP A 6 -7.34 -10.73 83.60
C TRP A 6 -6.66 -11.92 82.90
N GLY A 7 -7.27 -13.08 82.93
CA GLY A 7 -6.73 -14.31 82.36
C GLY A 7 -7.28 -14.66 80.97
N SER A 8 -7.00 -13.90 79.96
CA SER A 8 -6.99 -14.44 78.57
C SER A 8 -6.13 -13.54 77.69
N GLY A 9 -4.85 -13.84 77.71
CA GLY A 9 -3.92 -13.29 76.70
C GLY A 9 -4.35 -13.69 75.31
N PRO A 10 -4.00 -12.92 74.26
CA PRO A 10 -4.39 -13.21 72.90
C PRO A 10 -3.90 -14.59 72.46
N ARG A 11 -4.80 -15.39 71.87
CA ARG A 11 -4.50 -16.73 71.35
C ARG A 11 -3.42 -16.62 70.28
N PRO A 12 -2.29 -17.37 70.41
CA PRO A 12 -1.15 -17.24 69.48
C PRO A 12 -1.47 -17.67 68.04
N ASP A 13 -2.62 -18.30 67.80
CA ASP A 13 -2.97 -18.82 66.47
C ASP A 13 -3.76 -17.85 65.59
N ALA A 14 -4.21 -16.71 66.10
CA ALA A 14 -4.98 -15.74 65.29
C ALA A 14 -4.02 -14.95 64.35
N GLY A 15 -2.87 -14.53 64.84
CA GLY A 15 -1.91 -13.76 64.01
C GLY A 15 -1.31 -14.55 62.86
N GLY A 16 -1.10 -15.86 63.04
CA GLY A 16 -0.51 -16.70 61.98
C GLY A 16 -1.44 -16.90 60.78
N ARG A 17 -2.73 -16.99 61.05
CA ARG A 17 -3.72 -17.12 59.97
C ARG A 17 -3.95 -15.82 59.23
N GLU A 18 -3.92 -14.71 59.90
CA GLU A 18 -4.05 -13.39 59.27
C GLU A 18 -2.83 -13.07 58.38
N TRP A 19 -1.61 -13.36 58.83
CA TRP A 19 -0.39 -13.21 58.04
C TRP A 19 -0.38 -14.14 56.84
N ALA A 20 -0.81 -15.39 56.94
CA ALA A 20 -0.90 -16.32 55.82
C ALA A 20 -1.95 -15.89 54.76
N LEU A 21 -3.04 -15.24 55.19
CA LEU A 21 -4.05 -14.69 54.27
C LEU A 21 -3.50 -13.43 53.57
N LEU A 22 -2.82 -12.55 54.26
CA LEU A 22 -2.16 -11.35 53.68
C LEU A 22 -1.08 -11.73 52.68
N GLU A 23 -0.26 -12.73 52.99
CA GLU A 23 0.78 -13.25 52.09
C GLU A 23 0.14 -13.84 50.81
N LYS A 24 -0.93 -14.63 50.94
CA LYS A 24 -1.67 -15.17 49.78
C LYS A 24 -2.27 -14.08 48.91
N VAL A 25 -2.87 -13.05 49.47
CA VAL A 25 -3.43 -11.92 48.75
C VAL A 25 -2.34 -11.09 48.06
N ALA A 26 -1.23 -10.87 48.77
CA ALA A 26 -0.08 -10.14 48.21
C ALA A 26 0.56 -10.90 47.02
N LEU A 27 0.73 -12.22 47.15
CA LEU A 27 1.31 -13.04 46.07
C LEU A 27 0.35 -13.16 44.88
N ALA A 28 -0.95 -13.25 45.13
CA ALA A 28 -1.96 -13.29 44.05
C ALA A 28 -1.98 -12.01 43.25
N SER A 29 -1.88 -10.84 43.90
CA SER A 29 -1.85 -9.54 43.21
C SER A 29 -0.62 -9.34 42.34
N VAL A 30 0.53 -9.86 42.75
CA VAL A 30 1.79 -9.78 41.96
C VAL A 30 1.74 -10.69 40.73
N GLN A 31 1.11 -11.86 40.82
CA GLN A 31 0.95 -12.77 39.68
C GLN A 31 -0.03 -12.21 38.64
N GLU A 32 -1.10 -11.58 39.07
CA GLU A 32 -2.09 -10.98 38.20
C GLU A 32 -1.56 -9.77 37.43
N GLN A 33 -0.74 -8.93 38.07
CA GLN A 33 -0.04 -7.80 37.43
C GLN A 33 0.94 -8.25 36.33
N ARG A 34 1.62 -9.36 36.49
CA ARG A 34 2.55 -9.90 35.48
C ARG A 34 1.79 -10.42 34.26
N ARG A 35 0.63 -11.04 34.45
CA ARG A 35 -0.23 -11.55 33.37
C ARG A 35 -0.83 -10.39 32.56
N THR A 36 -1.33 -9.38 33.23
CA THR A 36 -1.92 -8.19 32.61
C THR A 36 -0.88 -7.37 31.81
N ARG A 37 0.35 -7.22 32.32
CA ARG A 37 1.45 -6.57 31.60
C ARG A 37 1.81 -7.32 30.30
N ARG A 38 1.89 -8.64 30.34
CA ARG A 38 2.23 -9.47 29.14
C ARG A 38 1.14 -9.35 28.07
N TRP A 39 -0.14 -9.38 28.47
CA TRP A 39 -1.25 -9.17 27.56
C TRP A 39 -1.28 -7.73 27.01
N GLY A 40 -0.99 -6.74 27.83
CA GLY A 40 -0.89 -5.34 27.39
C GLY A 40 0.23 -5.12 26.37
N ILE A 41 1.40 -5.75 26.54
CA ILE A 41 2.50 -5.69 25.56
C ILE A 41 2.10 -6.40 24.26
N PHE A 42 1.47 -7.57 24.35
CA PHE A 42 1.00 -8.32 23.19
C PHE A 42 0.02 -7.51 22.34
N PHE A 43 -1.01 -6.91 22.97
CA PHE A 43 -1.95 -6.07 22.25
C PHE A 43 -1.32 -4.80 21.66
N LYS A 44 -0.40 -4.17 22.37
CA LYS A 44 0.35 -3.02 21.84
C LYS A 44 1.16 -3.41 20.59
N LEU A 45 1.89 -4.51 20.65
CA LEU A 45 2.64 -5.01 19.49
C LEU A 45 1.72 -5.35 18.32
N LEU A 46 0.60 -6.02 18.58
CA LEU A 46 -0.39 -6.34 17.55
C LEU A 46 -0.95 -5.07 16.89
N THR A 47 -1.29 -4.06 17.69
CA THR A 47 -1.80 -2.78 17.17
C THR A 47 -0.74 -2.04 16.37
N PHE A 48 0.51 -2.00 16.83
CA PHE A 48 1.60 -1.39 16.06
C PHE A 48 1.89 -2.13 14.77
N THR A 49 1.88 -3.46 14.79
CA THR A 49 2.05 -4.28 13.58
C THR A 49 0.91 -4.04 12.59
N TYR A 50 -0.32 -4.01 13.06
CA TYR A 50 -1.49 -3.69 12.23
C TYR A 50 -1.39 -2.28 11.62
N LEU A 51 -1.08 -1.28 12.46
CA LEU A 51 -0.90 0.11 11.99
C LEU A 51 0.24 0.23 10.97
N PHE A 52 1.34 -0.49 11.21
CA PHE A 52 2.47 -0.52 10.28
C PHE A 52 2.11 -1.16 8.95
N ILE A 53 1.34 -2.26 8.95
CA ILE A 53 0.84 -2.91 7.74
C ILE A 53 -0.10 -1.96 6.98
N VAL A 54 -1.04 -1.31 7.68
CA VAL A 54 -1.96 -0.34 7.06
C VAL A 54 -1.19 0.85 6.50
N LEU A 55 -0.22 1.38 7.25
CA LEU A 55 0.62 2.47 6.78
C LEU A 55 1.47 2.05 5.58
N ALA A 56 2.03 0.84 5.59
CA ALA A 56 2.78 0.30 4.45
C ALA A 56 1.90 0.14 3.21
N LEU A 57 0.65 -0.31 3.37
CA LEU A 57 -0.32 -0.41 2.28
C LEU A 57 -0.72 0.97 1.72
N ILE A 58 -0.83 1.98 2.57
CA ILE A 58 -1.13 3.37 2.16
C ILE A 58 0.10 4.05 1.57
N ALA A 59 1.29 3.80 2.13
CA ALA A 59 2.56 4.38 1.66
C ALA A 59 3.08 3.72 0.37
N HIS A 60 2.48 2.62 -0.08
CA HIS A 60 2.67 2.07 -1.41
C HIS A 60 1.47 2.46 -2.28
N PRO A 61 1.35 3.73 -2.73
CA PRO A 61 0.30 4.12 -3.64
C PRO A 61 0.54 3.44 -4.99
N GLY A 62 -0.34 2.55 -5.35
CA GLY A 62 -0.49 2.13 -6.73
C GLY A 62 0.39 0.96 -7.19
N HIS A 63 0.22 -0.19 -6.57
CA HIS A 63 0.23 -1.42 -7.35
C HIS A 63 -1.19 -2.00 -7.34
N GLY A 64 -2.16 -1.12 -7.59
CA GLY A 64 -3.47 -1.47 -8.08
C GLY A 64 -3.30 -1.69 -9.56
N ASP A 65 -3.07 -2.90 -9.93
CA ASP A 65 -3.55 -3.67 -11.05
C ASP A 65 -2.61 -4.86 -11.17
N GLY A 66 -3.14 -6.03 -10.87
CA GLY A 66 -2.59 -7.34 -11.12
C GLY A 66 -1.33 -7.42 -11.98
N ALA A 67 -0.21 -6.88 -11.50
CA ALA A 67 1.06 -7.33 -11.95
C ALA A 67 1.22 -8.76 -11.41
N SER A 68 0.39 -9.65 -11.89
CA SER A 68 0.76 -11.05 -12.02
C SER A 68 2.17 -10.98 -12.57
N ALA A 69 3.15 -11.46 -11.81
CA ALA A 69 4.49 -11.61 -12.30
C ALA A 69 4.39 -12.51 -13.53
N LEU A 70 4.12 -11.89 -14.68
CA LEU A 70 4.14 -12.55 -15.96
C LEU A 70 5.60 -12.92 -16.19
N THR A 71 5.98 -14.11 -15.76
CA THR A 71 7.33 -14.66 -15.94
C THR A 71 7.66 -14.87 -17.42
N GLY A 72 6.64 -14.82 -18.29
CA GLY A 72 6.75 -14.93 -19.75
C GLY A 72 6.90 -13.60 -20.49
N SER A 73 7.27 -13.65 -21.77
CA SER A 73 7.23 -12.50 -22.67
C SER A 73 5.80 -11.99 -22.82
N HIS A 74 5.59 -10.71 -22.67
CA HIS A 74 4.27 -10.06 -22.79
C HIS A 74 4.37 -8.74 -23.50
N THR A 75 3.22 -8.14 -23.84
CA THR A 75 3.11 -6.78 -24.33
C THR A 75 2.47 -5.93 -23.24
N ALA A 76 3.08 -4.80 -22.92
CA ALA A 76 2.51 -3.87 -21.96
C ALA A 76 1.45 -3.00 -22.65
N VAL A 77 0.37 -2.70 -21.93
CA VAL A 77 -0.70 -1.84 -22.44
C VAL A 77 -0.80 -0.61 -21.54
N VAL A 78 -0.74 0.57 -22.14
CA VAL A 78 -0.96 1.86 -21.50
C VAL A 78 -2.31 2.40 -22.00
N ASN A 79 -3.26 2.59 -21.10
CA ASN A 79 -4.58 3.09 -21.44
C ASN A 79 -4.59 4.62 -21.41
N ILE A 80 -5.12 5.24 -22.48
CA ILE A 80 -5.35 6.68 -22.60
C ILE A 80 -6.84 6.88 -22.89
N THR A 81 -7.60 7.11 -21.82
CA THR A 81 -9.07 7.15 -21.91
C THR A 81 -9.60 8.47 -21.35
N GLY A 82 -10.51 9.11 -22.12
CA GLY A 82 -11.15 10.36 -21.73
C GLY A 82 -10.36 11.59 -22.11
N GLU A 83 -10.72 12.74 -21.55
CA GLU A 83 -10.10 14.04 -21.85
C GLU A 83 -8.67 14.13 -21.31
N ILE A 84 -7.73 14.54 -22.16
CA ILE A 84 -6.33 14.75 -21.82
C ILE A 84 -6.17 16.15 -21.20
N ALA A 85 -6.13 16.22 -19.88
CA ALA A 85 -6.01 17.50 -19.17
C ALA A 85 -5.37 17.31 -17.79
N ASP A 86 -4.82 18.38 -17.25
CA ASP A 86 -4.33 18.39 -15.87
C ASP A 86 -5.46 18.06 -14.88
N GLY A 87 -5.16 17.24 -13.86
CA GLY A 87 -6.13 16.80 -12.86
C GLY A 87 -7.21 15.81 -13.35
N LYS A 88 -7.09 15.30 -14.58
CA LYS A 88 -7.92 14.21 -15.13
C LYS A 88 -7.17 12.88 -15.08
N ASP A 89 -7.90 11.77 -15.29
CA ASP A 89 -7.29 10.44 -15.33
C ASP A 89 -6.30 10.29 -16.49
N ALA A 90 -6.54 10.96 -17.62
CA ALA A 90 -5.63 11.02 -18.75
C ALA A 90 -4.77 12.31 -18.70
N ASN A 91 -4.03 12.53 -17.63
CA ASN A 91 -3.02 13.59 -17.57
C ASN A 91 -1.64 13.05 -17.95
N ALA A 92 -0.72 13.94 -18.32
CA ALA A 92 0.62 13.57 -18.76
C ALA A 92 1.39 12.78 -17.69
N GLU A 93 1.34 13.18 -16.42
CA GLU A 93 2.08 12.54 -15.33
C GLU A 93 1.70 11.06 -15.17
N GLN A 94 0.41 10.75 -15.20
CA GLN A 94 -0.07 9.36 -15.09
C GLN A 94 0.28 8.53 -16.32
N ILE A 95 0.11 9.12 -17.51
CA ILE A 95 0.46 8.44 -18.78
C ILE A 95 1.95 8.18 -18.83
N ASP A 96 2.79 9.16 -18.51
CA ASP A 96 4.25 9.04 -18.51
C ASP A 96 4.75 8.01 -17.50
N THR A 97 4.17 8.00 -16.30
CA THR A 97 4.44 6.94 -15.31
C THR A 97 4.10 5.54 -15.86
N GLY A 98 2.96 5.41 -16.53
CA GLY A 98 2.54 4.17 -17.20
C GLY A 98 3.52 3.74 -18.31
N LEU A 99 3.96 4.70 -19.14
CA LEU A 99 4.92 4.49 -20.21
C LEU A 99 6.29 4.05 -19.67
N GLU A 100 6.83 4.75 -18.68
CA GLU A 100 8.09 4.37 -18.05
C GLU A 100 8.05 2.94 -17.50
N ASN A 101 7.00 2.59 -16.78
CA ASN A 101 6.81 1.24 -16.24
C ASN A 101 6.75 0.18 -17.34
N ALA A 102 6.02 0.46 -18.44
CA ALA A 102 5.90 -0.42 -19.59
C ALA A 102 7.27 -0.63 -20.30
N PHE A 103 8.06 0.43 -20.43
CA PHE A 103 9.38 0.36 -21.04
C PHE A 103 10.43 -0.28 -20.12
N LYS A 104 10.40 -0.02 -18.82
CA LYS A 104 11.32 -0.62 -17.82
C LYS A 104 11.05 -2.11 -17.59
N ALA A 105 9.84 -2.61 -17.88
CA ALA A 105 9.48 -4.02 -17.71
C ALA A 105 10.34 -4.92 -18.62
N ARG A 106 11.24 -5.73 -18.04
CA ARG A 106 12.23 -6.55 -18.77
C ARG A 106 11.58 -7.57 -19.74
N ASN A 107 10.44 -8.13 -19.36
CA ASN A 107 9.74 -9.16 -20.13
C ASN A 107 8.73 -8.58 -21.13
N SER A 108 8.50 -7.27 -21.11
CA SER A 108 7.69 -6.57 -22.10
C SER A 108 8.47 -6.44 -23.42
N LYS A 109 7.90 -6.98 -24.49
CA LYS A 109 8.51 -6.97 -25.83
C LYS A 109 8.04 -5.80 -26.69
N ALA A 110 6.87 -5.27 -26.38
CA ALA A 110 6.27 -4.12 -27.05
C ALA A 110 5.38 -3.36 -26.10
N VAL A 111 5.04 -2.14 -26.44
CA VAL A 111 4.08 -1.29 -25.74
C VAL A 111 2.91 -0.98 -26.65
N ILE A 112 1.69 -1.12 -26.15
CA ILE A 112 0.47 -0.70 -26.84
C ILE A 112 -0.11 0.51 -26.11
N LEU A 113 -0.29 1.59 -26.85
CA LEU A 113 -1.08 2.74 -26.41
C LEU A 113 -2.54 2.47 -26.81
N LYS A 114 -3.37 2.07 -25.84
CA LYS A 114 -4.81 1.88 -26.09
C LYS A 114 -5.53 3.20 -25.89
N ILE A 115 -6.01 3.78 -26.98
CA ILE A 115 -6.52 5.15 -27.04
C ILE A 115 -8.04 5.15 -27.24
N ASN A 116 -8.75 5.82 -26.33
CA ASN A 116 -10.15 6.21 -26.48
C ASN A 116 -10.32 7.62 -25.88
N SER A 117 -10.00 8.64 -26.67
CA SER A 117 -9.92 10.02 -26.16
C SER A 117 -10.29 11.04 -27.23
N PRO A 118 -11.08 12.06 -26.88
CA PRO A 118 -11.34 13.20 -27.75
C PRO A 118 -10.13 14.14 -27.89
N GLY A 119 -9.05 13.88 -27.15
CA GLY A 119 -7.93 14.80 -26.99
C GLY A 119 -8.11 15.71 -25.78
N GLY A 120 -7.59 16.92 -25.85
CA GLY A 120 -7.65 17.89 -24.76
C GLY A 120 -6.48 18.87 -24.81
N SER A 121 -5.82 19.13 -23.69
CA SER A 121 -4.72 20.09 -23.56
C SER A 121 -3.57 19.77 -24.51
N PRO A 122 -3.19 20.70 -25.42
CA PRO A 122 -2.04 20.53 -26.28
C PRO A 122 -0.73 20.38 -25.53
N VAL A 123 -0.59 21.05 -24.37
CA VAL A 123 0.60 20.98 -23.54
C VAL A 123 0.77 19.60 -22.93
N GLN A 124 -0.31 19.03 -22.36
CA GLN A 124 -0.29 17.67 -21.82
C GLN A 124 0.01 16.63 -22.91
N ALA A 125 -0.60 16.79 -24.08
CA ALA A 125 -0.35 15.90 -25.23
C ALA A 125 1.09 16.00 -25.72
N ALA A 126 1.69 17.18 -25.70
CA ALA A 126 3.08 17.37 -26.09
C ALA A 126 4.06 16.69 -25.13
N TYR A 127 3.82 16.77 -23.80
CA TYR A 127 4.64 16.07 -22.82
C TYR A 127 4.64 14.55 -23.07
N VAL A 128 3.46 13.96 -23.23
CA VAL A 128 3.35 12.53 -23.53
C VAL A 128 4.02 12.15 -24.84
N TYR A 129 3.85 12.96 -25.89
CA TYR A 129 4.51 12.75 -27.17
C TYR A 129 6.03 12.72 -27.03
N ASP A 130 6.59 13.72 -26.35
CA ASP A 130 8.03 13.85 -26.16
C ASP A 130 8.58 12.70 -25.29
N GLU A 131 7.85 12.28 -24.26
CA GLU A 131 8.22 11.14 -23.43
C GLU A 131 8.25 9.83 -24.23
N ILE A 132 7.24 9.56 -25.06
CA ILE A 132 7.25 8.39 -25.94
C ILE A 132 8.49 8.42 -26.86
N ARG A 133 8.79 9.57 -27.46
CA ARG A 133 9.96 9.74 -28.33
C ARG A 133 11.27 9.54 -27.57
N SER A 134 11.36 9.99 -26.33
CA SER A 134 12.50 9.79 -25.44
C SER A 134 12.71 8.32 -25.11
N LEU A 135 11.67 7.65 -24.67
CA LEU A 135 11.70 6.23 -24.29
C LEU A 135 12.02 5.32 -25.49
N ARG A 136 11.49 5.62 -26.68
CA ARG A 136 11.84 4.89 -27.92
C ARG A 136 13.32 5.00 -28.27
N LYS A 137 13.98 6.15 -28.00
CA LYS A 137 15.42 6.30 -28.16
C LYS A 137 16.22 5.49 -27.15
N GLN A 138 15.74 5.43 -25.90
CA GLN A 138 16.38 4.66 -24.83
C GLN A 138 16.22 3.15 -25.02
N TYR A 139 15.09 2.71 -25.59
CA TYR A 139 14.74 1.29 -25.77
C TYR A 139 14.46 0.95 -27.24
N PRO A 140 15.45 1.02 -28.14
CA PRO A 140 15.25 0.94 -29.60
C PRO A 140 14.67 -0.42 -30.06
N ASN A 141 14.81 -1.47 -29.24
CA ASN A 141 14.30 -2.81 -29.55
C ASN A 141 12.85 -3.03 -29.09
N LYS A 142 12.23 -2.04 -28.44
CA LYS A 142 10.87 -2.12 -27.92
C LYS A 142 9.94 -1.25 -28.75
N LYS A 143 9.11 -1.88 -29.58
CA LYS A 143 8.16 -1.20 -30.48
C LYS A 143 6.96 -0.66 -29.71
N VAL A 144 6.45 0.47 -30.19
CA VAL A 144 5.26 1.13 -29.66
C VAL A 144 4.17 1.12 -30.74
N TYR A 145 3.01 0.63 -30.38
CA TYR A 145 1.84 0.59 -31.27
C TYR A 145 0.71 1.40 -30.65
N ALA A 146 0.09 2.29 -31.42
CA ALA A 146 -1.12 2.96 -31.01
C ALA A 146 -2.33 2.20 -31.56
N VAL A 147 -3.30 1.90 -30.68
CA VAL A 147 -4.57 1.26 -31.04
C VAL A 147 -5.72 2.17 -30.62
N ILE A 148 -6.40 2.75 -31.59
CA ILE A 148 -7.57 3.59 -31.37
C ILE A 148 -8.80 2.69 -31.35
N THR A 149 -9.49 2.62 -30.20
CA THR A 149 -10.57 1.66 -30.01
C THR A 149 -11.95 2.22 -30.36
N ASP A 150 -12.13 3.54 -30.22
CA ASP A 150 -13.39 4.22 -30.50
C ASP A 150 -13.11 5.65 -31.00
N MET A 151 -12.37 6.44 -30.20
CA MET A 151 -12.03 7.82 -30.51
C MET A 151 -10.55 8.09 -30.29
N GLY A 152 -9.91 8.77 -31.25
CA GLY A 152 -8.52 9.22 -31.15
C GLY A 152 -8.37 10.56 -31.88
N ALA A 153 -8.92 11.63 -31.31
CA ALA A 153 -8.95 12.94 -31.95
C ALA A 153 -7.98 13.95 -31.31
N SER A 154 -7.62 14.99 -32.07
CA SER A 154 -6.83 16.12 -31.54
C SER A 154 -5.56 15.66 -30.81
N GLY A 155 -5.34 16.06 -29.55
CA GLY A 155 -4.19 15.68 -28.73
C GLY A 155 -3.98 14.18 -28.60
N ALA A 156 -5.03 13.36 -28.64
CA ALA A 156 -4.91 11.92 -28.60
C ALA A 156 -4.31 11.34 -29.89
N TYR A 157 -4.67 11.89 -31.03
CA TYR A 157 -4.04 11.52 -32.30
C TYR A 157 -2.58 12.01 -32.38
N TYR A 158 -2.31 13.19 -31.83
CA TYR A 158 -0.95 13.70 -31.71
C TYR A 158 -0.05 12.75 -30.91
N ILE A 159 -0.55 12.23 -29.79
CA ILE A 159 0.16 11.20 -29.00
C ILE A 159 0.33 9.91 -29.83
N ALA A 160 -0.71 9.47 -30.52
CA ALA A 160 -0.63 8.28 -31.37
C ALA A 160 0.45 8.39 -32.45
N ALA A 161 0.68 9.59 -32.99
CA ALA A 161 1.71 9.85 -34.00
C ALA A 161 3.14 9.67 -33.49
N ALA A 162 3.37 9.57 -32.17
CA ALA A 162 4.65 9.21 -31.59
C ALA A 162 4.97 7.71 -31.64
N ALA A 163 3.98 6.86 -31.93
CA ALA A 163 4.14 5.41 -32.06
C ALA A 163 4.89 5.00 -33.35
N ASP A 164 5.23 3.71 -33.45
CA ASP A 164 5.80 3.14 -34.69
C ASP A 164 4.68 2.93 -35.74
N ASP A 165 3.52 2.43 -35.32
CA ASP A 165 2.35 2.20 -36.16
C ASP A 165 1.06 2.56 -35.43
N ILE A 166 0.03 2.95 -36.18
CA ILE A 166 -1.30 3.30 -35.66
C ILE A 166 -2.32 2.34 -36.28
N TYR A 167 -3.12 1.73 -35.41
CA TYR A 167 -4.23 0.85 -35.75
C TYR A 167 -5.55 1.47 -35.33
N VAL A 168 -6.59 1.32 -36.15
CA VAL A 168 -7.93 1.84 -35.94
C VAL A 168 -8.98 0.74 -36.21
#